data_f0fd785ab69a2d819785dd601d4f5c12
#
_entry.id   f0fd785ab69a2d819785dd601d4f5c12
#
_cell.length_a   1.000
_cell.length_b   1.000
_cell.length_c   1.000
_cell.angle_alpha   90.00
_cell.angle_beta   90.00
_cell.angle_gamma   90.00
#
_symmetry.space_group_name_H-M   'P 1'
#
loop_
_entity.id
_entity.type
_entity.pdbx_description
1 polymer ?
#
loop_
_entity_poly.entity_id
_entity_poly.type
_entity_poly.pdbx_seq_one_letter_code
_entity_poly.pdbx_strand_id
1 'polypeptide(L)'
;MIFGLLYGLGLRVGEVSRLCRKDVDLDKAVLLIRQTKFGKDRLVPFGPRIALAISSFIERRESGLGPIPPDCPVFSFAKDKQKRIRPTTISWTFHKLLPELKLVIPAGVAQPHLHCLRHSFAVGTLLRWYRAGINPATRLLDLSTFLGHVSPSSTAVYLTITTELFECASQRFAQFAAATLKEVVR
;
A
#
# COMPACT_ATOMS: atom_id res chain seq x y z
N MET A 1 -2.32 -11.76 6.27
CA MET A 1 -1.07 -11.01 5.98
C MET A 1 -1.04 -10.40 4.56
N ILE A 2 -1.35 -11.16 3.49
CA ILE A 2 -1.33 -10.66 2.10
C ILE A 2 -2.08 -9.32 1.95
N PHE A 3 -3.35 -9.25 2.34
CA PHE A 3 -4.15 -8.02 2.25
C PHE A 3 -3.58 -6.87 3.11
N GLY A 4 -2.94 -7.22 4.25
CA GLY A 4 -2.22 -6.25 5.07
C GLY A 4 -1.06 -5.56 4.34
N LEU A 5 -0.31 -6.30 3.53
CA LEU A 5 0.77 -5.73 2.69
C LEU A 5 0.22 -4.90 1.53
N LEU A 6 -0.87 -5.36 0.88
CA LEU A 6 -1.51 -4.63 -0.20
C LEU A 6 -2.07 -3.28 0.29
N TYR A 7 -2.68 -3.26 1.47
CA TYR A 7 -3.26 -2.06 2.07
C TYR A 7 -2.21 -1.20 2.78
N GLY A 8 -1.34 -1.81 3.60
CA GLY A 8 -0.40 -1.09 4.46
C GLY A 8 0.85 -0.55 3.75
N LEU A 9 1.23 -1.16 2.61
CA LEU A 9 2.40 -0.76 1.81
C LEU A 9 2.04 -0.45 0.35
N GLY A 10 0.79 -0.55 -0.03
CA GLY A 10 0.36 -0.30 -1.40
C GLY A 10 1.01 -1.21 -2.45
N LEU A 11 1.44 -2.41 -2.08
CA LEU A 11 2.06 -3.35 -3.01
C LEU A 11 1.07 -3.84 -4.07
N ARG A 12 1.58 -4.22 -5.24
CA ARG A 12 0.77 -4.92 -6.26
C ARG A 12 0.59 -6.39 -5.86
N VAL A 13 -0.53 -6.98 -6.21
CA VAL A 13 -0.82 -8.40 -5.91
C VAL A 13 0.25 -9.33 -6.46
N GLY A 14 0.76 -9.06 -7.66
CA GLY A 14 1.86 -9.84 -8.24
C GLY A 14 3.19 -9.70 -7.51
N GLU A 15 3.46 -8.55 -6.91
CA GLU A 15 4.64 -8.31 -6.09
C GLU A 15 4.57 -9.14 -4.79
N VAL A 16 3.44 -9.08 -4.10
CA VAL A 16 3.22 -9.88 -2.88
C VAL A 16 3.27 -11.38 -3.18
N SER A 17 2.67 -11.82 -4.28
CA SER A 17 2.70 -13.23 -4.71
C SER A 17 4.12 -13.76 -4.96
N ARG A 18 5.04 -12.91 -5.42
CA ARG A 18 6.44 -13.28 -5.73
C ARG A 18 7.42 -13.09 -4.58
N LEU A 19 6.99 -12.48 -3.47
CA LEU A 19 7.86 -12.17 -2.35
C LEU A 19 8.47 -13.45 -1.76
N CYS A 20 9.81 -13.56 -1.77
CA CYS A 20 10.56 -14.66 -1.18
C CYS A 20 11.05 -14.31 0.22
N ARG A 21 11.43 -15.32 1.00
CA ARG A 21 11.91 -15.11 2.38
C ARG A 21 13.14 -14.20 2.43
N LYS A 22 14.08 -14.34 1.51
CA LYS A 22 15.28 -13.50 1.38
C LYS A 22 15.00 -12.04 1.05
N ASP A 23 13.81 -11.73 0.55
CA ASP A 23 13.41 -10.38 0.20
C ASP A 23 12.84 -9.60 1.40
N VAL A 24 12.73 -10.26 2.57
CA VAL A 24 12.21 -9.68 3.82
C VAL A 24 13.35 -9.48 4.79
N ASP A 25 13.79 -8.26 4.96
CA ASP A 25 14.79 -7.84 5.95
C ASP A 25 14.04 -7.20 7.14
N LEU A 26 13.90 -7.95 8.23
CA LEU A 26 13.20 -7.47 9.43
C LEU A 26 14.08 -6.52 10.25
N ASP A 27 15.40 -6.68 10.21
CA ASP A 27 16.35 -5.86 10.98
C ASP A 27 16.40 -4.44 10.41
N LYS A 28 16.45 -4.32 9.08
CA LYS A 28 16.41 -3.03 8.38
C LYS A 28 14.98 -2.52 8.13
N ALA A 29 13.97 -3.32 8.48
CA ALA A 29 12.55 -3.03 8.23
C ALA A 29 12.27 -2.67 6.76
N VAL A 30 12.74 -3.51 5.82
CA VAL A 30 12.61 -3.26 4.39
C VAL A 30 12.23 -4.53 3.62
N LEU A 31 11.42 -4.38 2.57
CA LEU A 31 11.16 -5.41 1.57
C LEU A 31 11.91 -5.06 0.28
N LEU A 32 12.58 -6.05 -0.31
CA LEU A 32 13.11 -5.96 -1.67
C LEU A 32 12.04 -6.47 -2.65
N ILE A 33 11.43 -5.57 -3.40
CA ILE A 33 10.43 -5.90 -4.41
C ILE A 33 11.13 -6.06 -5.76
N ARG A 34 11.21 -7.31 -6.21
CA ARG A 34 11.91 -7.68 -7.45
C ARG A 34 11.00 -7.68 -8.65
N GLN A 35 11.60 -7.52 -9.83
CA GLN A 35 10.95 -7.66 -11.14
C GLN A 35 9.64 -6.88 -11.23
N THR A 36 9.68 -5.60 -10.86
CA THR A 36 8.55 -4.70 -11.06
C THR A 36 8.33 -4.46 -12.56
N LYS A 37 7.29 -3.75 -12.93
CA LYS A 37 7.07 -3.35 -14.31
C LYS A 37 8.36 -2.70 -14.86
N PHE A 38 8.91 -3.22 -15.97
CA PHE A 38 10.21 -2.86 -16.58
C PHE A 38 11.47 -3.47 -15.92
N GLY A 39 11.35 -4.57 -15.19
CA GLY A 39 12.49 -5.31 -14.63
C GLY A 39 13.27 -4.61 -13.52
N LYS A 40 12.76 -3.49 -13.00
CA LYS A 40 13.42 -2.74 -11.92
C LYS A 40 13.06 -3.33 -10.55
N ASP A 41 14.07 -3.38 -9.68
CA ASP A 41 13.88 -3.70 -8.27
C ASP A 41 13.71 -2.41 -7.45
N ARG A 42 13.02 -2.49 -6.31
CA ARG A 42 12.93 -1.37 -5.37
C ARG A 42 12.87 -1.84 -3.93
N LEU A 43 13.39 -1.01 -3.04
CA LEU A 43 13.24 -1.18 -1.60
C LEU A 43 11.94 -0.50 -1.13
N VAL A 44 11.20 -1.19 -0.28
CA VAL A 44 9.97 -0.70 0.33
C VAL A 44 10.13 -0.75 1.85
N PRO A 45 10.46 0.37 2.50
CA PRO A 45 10.54 0.43 3.96
C PRO A 45 9.15 0.26 4.58
N PHE A 46 9.12 -0.31 5.79
CA PHE A 46 7.88 -0.49 6.52
C PHE A 46 8.03 -0.13 8.00
N GLY A 47 6.92 0.30 8.59
CA GLY A 47 6.89 0.70 9.99
C GLY A 47 6.68 -0.47 10.96
N PRO A 48 6.75 -0.19 12.29
CA PRO A 48 6.72 -1.21 13.34
C PRO A 48 5.50 -2.13 13.30
N ARG A 49 4.33 -1.59 12.95
CA ARG A 49 3.09 -2.40 12.84
C ARG A 49 3.19 -3.48 11.76
N ILE A 50 3.77 -3.13 10.62
CA ILE A 50 3.97 -4.09 9.52
C ILE A 50 5.09 -5.06 9.88
N ALA A 51 6.17 -4.60 10.51
CA ALA A 51 7.27 -5.43 11.00
C ALA A 51 6.72 -6.54 11.92
N LEU A 52 5.97 -6.16 12.95
CA LEU A 52 5.35 -7.10 13.89
C LEU A 52 4.41 -8.10 13.18
N ALA A 53 3.60 -7.62 12.23
CA ALA A 53 2.68 -8.47 11.49
C ALA A 53 3.40 -9.48 10.58
N ILE A 54 4.50 -9.07 9.93
CA ILE A 54 5.33 -9.96 9.09
C ILE A 54 6.05 -10.98 9.97
N SER A 55 6.72 -10.55 11.05
CA SER A 55 7.42 -11.42 12.00
C SER A 55 6.49 -12.50 12.53
N SER A 56 5.38 -12.11 13.14
CA SER A 56 4.39 -13.04 13.68
C SER A 56 3.79 -13.98 12.62
N PHE A 57 3.68 -13.54 11.36
CA PHE A 57 3.23 -14.40 10.28
C PHE A 57 4.29 -15.45 9.92
N ILE A 58 5.57 -15.03 9.80
CA ILE A 58 6.69 -15.93 9.49
C ILE A 58 6.86 -16.95 10.62
N GLU A 59 6.90 -16.51 11.87
CA GLU A 59 7.04 -17.36 13.06
C GLU A 59 5.95 -18.43 13.11
N ARG A 60 4.68 -18.07 12.97
CA ARG A 60 3.57 -19.03 12.95
C ARG A 60 3.70 -20.03 11.80
N ARG A 61 4.14 -19.57 10.64
CA ARG A 61 4.34 -20.46 9.50
C ARG A 61 5.49 -21.41 9.72
N GLU A 62 6.61 -20.94 10.25
CA GLU A 62 7.81 -21.73 10.51
C GLU A 62 7.57 -22.73 11.65
N SER A 63 6.82 -22.36 12.69
CA SER A 63 6.41 -23.27 13.77
C SER A 63 5.57 -24.45 13.27
N GLY A 64 4.68 -24.22 12.28
CA GLY A 64 3.82 -25.27 11.74
C GLY A 64 4.44 -26.08 10.60
N LEU A 65 5.35 -25.50 9.83
CA LEU A 65 5.86 -26.07 8.57
C LEU A 65 7.39 -26.19 8.53
N GLY A 66 8.10 -25.74 9.57
CA GLY A 66 9.56 -25.61 9.60
C GLY A 66 10.07 -24.39 8.82
N PRO A 67 11.38 -24.08 8.91
CA PRO A 67 11.98 -22.87 8.35
C PRO A 67 11.65 -22.67 6.88
N ILE A 68 11.47 -21.41 6.49
CA ILE A 68 11.24 -21.01 5.09
C ILE A 68 12.61 -20.81 4.43
N PRO A 69 12.99 -21.63 3.44
CA PRO A 69 14.24 -21.41 2.69
C PRO A 69 14.28 -20.02 2.05
N PRO A 70 15.46 -19.40 1.90
CA PRO A 70 15.59 -18.03 1.40
C PRO A 70 14.90 -17.78 0.06
N ASP A 71 14.96 -18.71 -0.87
CA ASP A 71 14.39 -18.61 -2.21
C ASP A 71 12.92 -19.04 -2.30
N CYS A 72 12.36 -19.55 -1.20
CA CYS A 72 10.96 -19.95 -1.17
C CYS A 72 10.02 -18.75 -0.94
N PRO A 73 8.81 -18.81 -1.53
CA PRO A 73 7.84 -17.74 -1.36
C PRO A 73 7.36 -17.62 0.09
N VAL A 74 7.27 -16.38 0.58
CA VAL A 74 6.69 -16.09 1.90
C VAL A 74 5.24 -16.57 1.97
N PHE A 75 4.52 -16.47 0.85
CA PHE A 75 3.12 -16.90 0.75
C PHE A 75 2.99 -18.11 -0.17
N SER A 76 2.86 -19.29 0.43
CA SER A 76 2.67 -20.55 -0.27
C SER A 76 1.54 -21.36 0.36
N PHE A 77 1.12 -22.43 -0.32
CA PHE A 77 0.20 -23.40 0.26
C PHE A 77 0.90 -24.28 1.30
N ALA A 78 0.16 -24.69 2.33
CA ALA A 78 0.72 -25.53 3.40
C ALA A 78 1.29 -26.87 2.89
N LYS A 79 0.64 -27.47 1.87
CA LYS A 79 1.06 -28.75 1.27
C LYS A 79 2.27 -28.63 0.34
N ASP A 80 2.55 -27.42 -0.18
CA ASP A 80 3.65 -27.20 -1.13
C ASP A 80 4.30 -25.84 -0.84
N LYS A 81 5.36 -25.90 -0.05
CA LYS A 81 6.10 -24.70 0.41
C LYS A 81 6.78 -23.93 -0.71
N GLN A 82 7.05 -24.56 -1.85
CA GLN A 82 7.70 -23.95 -3.01
C GLN A 82 6.68 -23.28 -3.95
N LYS A 83 5.42 -23.70 -3.87
CA LYS A 83 4.37 -23.18 -4.75
C LYS A 83 3.74 -21.91 -4.20
N ARG A 84 4.10 -20.78 -4.80
CA ARG A 84 3.50 -19.47 -4.47
C ARG A 84 1.99 -19.45 -4.70
N ILE A 85 1.30 -18.66 -3.89
CA ILE A 85 -0.12 -18.37 -4.10
C ILE A 85 -0.26 -17.44 -5.31
N ARG A 86 -1.00 -17.87 -6.32
CA ARG A 86 -1.19 -17.09 -7.56
C ARG A 86 -2.02 -15.83 -7.32
N PRO A 87 -1.76 -14.72 -8.05
CA PRO A 87 -2.56 -13.50 -7.97
C PRO A 87 -4.06 -13.75 -8.16
N THR A 88 -4.43 -14.66 -9.05
CA THR A 88 -5.84 -15.07 -9.29
C THR A 88 -6.49 -15.67 -8.06
N THR A 89 -5.76 -16.52 -7.32
CA THR A 89 -6.24 -17.12 -6.05
C THR A 89 -6.44 -16.04 -4.98
N ILE A 90 -5.50 -15.08 -4.89
CA ILE A 90 -5.60 -13.95 -3.95
C ILE A 90 -6.82 -13.09 -4.30
N SER A 91 -7.03 -12.81 -5.59
CA SER A 91 -8.19 -12.05 -6.06
C SER A 91 -9.50 -12.76 -5.76
N TRP A 92 -9.58 -14.04 -6.05
CA TRP A 92 -10.77 -14.85 -5.75
C TRP A 92 -11.08 -14.87 -4.25
N THR A 93 -10.06 -15.05 -3.41
CA THR A 93 -10.22 -15.02 -1.95
C THR A 93 -10.71 -13.65 -1.48
N PHE A 94 -10.19 -12.55 -2.06
CA PHE A 94 -10.65 -11.20 -1.73
C PHE A 94 -12.15 -11.03 -2.04
N HIS A 95 -12.58 -11.41 -3.25
CA HIS A 95 -14.01 -11.31 -3.63
C HIS A 95 -14.90 -12.18 -2.75
N LYS A 96 -14.42 -13.35 -2.32
CA LYS A 96 -15.18 -14.24 -1.42
C LYS A 96 -15.34 -13.63 -0.02
N LEU A 97 -14.41 -12.79 0.44
CA LEU A 97 -14.46 -12.11 1.74
C LEU A 97 -15.24 -10.78 1.70
N LEU A 98 -15.44 -10.19 0.52
CA LEU A 98 -16.13 -8.89 0.42
C LEU A 98 -17.52 -8.84 1.09
N PRO A 99 -18.39 -9.85 0.93
CA PRO A 99 -19.71 -9.85 1.57
C PRO A 99 -19.64 -9.77 3.11
N GLU A 100 -18.62 -10.38 3.70
CA GLU A 100 -18.40 -10.36 5.17
C GLU A 100 -18.08 -8.95 5.71
N LEU A 101 -17.57 -8.07 4.83
CA LEU A 101 -17.23 -6.70 5.23
C LEU A 101 -18.46 -5.79 5.30
N LYS A 102 -19.63 -6.23 4.81
CA LYS A 102 -20.91 -5.49 4.82
C LYS A 102 -20.76 -4.05 4.33
N LEU A 103 -19.95 -3.85 3.29
CA LEU A 103 -19.68 -2.52 2.75
C LEU A 103 -20.94 -1.95 2.09
N VAL A 104 -21.28 -0.72 2.43
CA VAL A 104 -22.32 0.04 1.71
C VAL A 104 -21.68 0.65 0.47
N ILE A 105 -22.03 0.14 -0.71
CA ILE A 105 -21.51 0.64 -1.98
C ILE A 105 -22.61 1.50 -2.62
N PRO A 106 -22.34 2.80 -2.88
CA PRO A 106 -23.31 3.67 -3.51
C PRO A 106 -23.71 3.17 -4.91
N ALA A 107 -24.94 3.50 -5.34
CA ALA A 107 -25.41 3.16 -6.68
C ALA A 107 -24.47 3.76 -7.75
N GLY A 108 -24.17 2.99 -8.78
CA GLY A 108 -23.26 3.39 -9.87
C GLY A 108 -21.76 3.26 -9.54
N VAL A 109 -21.39 2.86 -8.33
CA VAL A 109 -19.99 2.60 -7.96
C VAL A 109 -19.65 1.13 -8.17
N ALA A 110 -18.53 0.87 -8.85
CA ALA A 110 -18.05 -0.49 -9.10
C ALA A 110 -17.67 -1.21 -7.79
N GLN A 111 -17.85 -2.53 -7.78
CA GLN A 111 -17.45 -3.37 -6.67
C GLN A 111 -15.94 -3.23 -6.37
N PRO A 112 -15.53 -3.22 -5.08
CA PRO A 112 -14.14 -3.17 -4.71
C PRO A 112 -13.35 -4.36 -5.28
N HIS A 113 -12.13 -4.10 -5.70
CA HIS A 113 -11.19 -5.10 -6.18
C HIS A 113 -9.82 -4.90 -5.52
N LEU A 114 -8.91 -5.87 -5.66
CA LEU A 114 -7.63 -5.84 -4.95
C LEU A 114 -6.83 -4.53 -5.12
N HIS A 115 -6.91 -3.92 -6.31
CA HIS A 115 -6.18 -2.68 -6.57
C HIS A 115 -6.70 -1.51 -5.75
N CYS A 116 -7.96 -1.56 -5.29
CA CYS A 116 -8.53 -0.56 -4.38
C CYS A 116 -7.75 -0.48 -3.05
N LEU A 117 -7.17 -1.58 -2.56
CA LEU A 117 -6.32 -1.55 -1.37
C LEU A 117 -5.08 -0.67 -1.56
N ARG A 118 -4.48 -0.73 -2.74
CA ARG A 118 -3.34 0.14 -3.10
C ARG A 118 -3.77 1.60 -3.31
N HIS A 119 -4.94 1.83 -3.91
CA HIS A 119 -5.52 3.17 -4.01
C HIS A 119 -5.76 3.77 -2.63
N SER A 120 -6.34 2.99 -1.71
CA SER A 120 -6.55 3.41 -0.31
C SER A 120 -5.24 3.77 0.40
N PHE A 121 -4.16 3.02 0.16
CA PHE A 121 -2.84 3.37 0.68
C PHE A 121 -2.35 4.71 0.15
N ALA A 122 -2.43 4.92 -1.16
CA ALA A 122 -1.98 6.16 -1.79
C ALA A 122 -2.76 7.37 -1.29
N VAL A 123 -4.09 7.31 -1.33
CA VAL A 123 -4.99 8.37 -0.84
C VAL A 123 -4.77 8.62 0.65
N GLY A 124 -4.73 7.57 1.47
CA GLY A 124 -4.48 7.70 2.91
C GLY A 124 -3.12 8.33 3.23
N THR A 125 -2.10 8.13 2.38
CA THR A 125 -0.79 8.78 2.52
C THR A 125 -0.88 10.27 2.21
N LEU A 126 -1.55 10.65 1.13
CA LEU A 126 -1.77 12.04 0.78
C LEU A 126 -2.58 12.79 1.85
N LEU A 127 -3.65 12.17 2.37
CA LEU A 127 -4.45 12.73 3.47
C LEU A 127 -3.63 12.94 4.74
N ARG A 128 -2.77 11.97 5.12
CA ARG A 128 -1.86 12.14 6.27
C ARG A 128 -0.91 13.33 6.08
N TRP A 129 -0.37 13.51 4.88
CA TRP A 129 0.48 14.66 4.58
C TRP A 129 -0.28 15.98 4.68
N TYR A 130 -1.48 16.06 4.11
CA TYR A 130 -2.32 17.25 4.25
C TYR A 130 -2.60 17.58 5.71
N ARG A 131 -3.01 16.59 6.51
CA ARG A 131 -3.28 16.77 7.95
C ARG A 131 -2.04 17.17 8.74
N ALA A 132 -0.87 16.72 8.34
CA ALA A 132 0.42 17.10 8.91
C ALA A 132 0.96 18.47 8.41
N GLY A 133 0.20 19.20 7.61
CA GLY A 133 0.65 20.47 7.07
C GLY A 133 1.64 20.38 5.89
N ILE A 134 1.93 19.17 5.41
CA ILE A 134 2.84 18.95 4.27
C ILE A 134 2.05 19.09 2.97
N ASN A 135 2.62 19.81 1.99
CA ASN A 135 2.03 19.87 0.65
C ASN A 135 2.28 18.54 -0.08
N PRO A 136 1.25 17.74 -0.42
CA PRO A 136 1.47 16.46 -1.09
C PRO A 136 2.11 16.57 -2.47
N ALA A 137 1.94 17.69 -3.17
CA ALA A 137 2.55 17.90 -4.48
C ALA A 137 4.09 17.86 -4.42
N THR A 138 4.70 18.36 -3.32
CA THR A 138 6.15 18.32 -3.12
C THR A 138 6.69 16.91 -2.83
N ARG A 139 5.83 15.99 -2.39
CA ARG A 139 6.16 14.60 -2.03
C ARG A 139 5.63 13.57 -3.03
N LEU A 140 5.08 14.04 -4.15
CA LEU A 140 4.45 13.14 -5.12
C LEU A 140 5.45 12.17 -5.74
N LEU A 141 6.69 12.64 -5.97
CA LEU A 141 7.77 11.79 -6.49
C LEU A 141 8.16 10.70 -5.49
N ASP A 142 8.21 11.02 -4.20
CA ASP A 142 8.52 10.05 -3.13
C ASP A 142 7.47 8.92 -3.13
N LEU A 143 6.18 9.30 -3.17
CA LEU A 143 5.08 8.33 -3.22
C LEU A 143 5.10 7.52 -4.52
N SER A 144 5.41 8.15 -5.65
CA SER A 144 5.53 7.50 -6.95
C SER A 144 6.63 6.42 -6.93
N THR A 145 7.79 6.77 -6.39
CA THR A 145 8.94 5.88 -6.23
C THR A 145 8.61 4.72 -5.29
N PHE A 146 8.02 5.02 -4.13
CA PHE A 146 7.60 4.01 -3.16
C PHE A 146 6.63 2.99 -3.79
N LEU A 147 5.63 3.49 -4.50
CA LEU A 147 4.66 2.67 -5.20
C LEU A 147 5.27 1.93 -6.42
N GLY A 148 6.40 2.39 -6.95
CA GLY A 148 7.00 1.86 -8.18
C GLY A 148 6.14 2.19 -9.41
N HIS A 149 5.66 3.43 -9.51
CA HIS A 149 5.09 3.98 -10.72
C HIS A 149 6.20 4.40 -11.67
N VAL A 150 6.00 4.17 -12.97
CA VAL A 150 6.97 4.56 -14.01
C VAL A 150 6.95 6.06 -14.23
N SER A 151 5.77 6.67 -14.11
CA SER A 151 5.57 8.10 -14.24
C SER A 151 4.88 8.67 -13.00
N PRO A 152 5.35 9.82 -12.49
CA PRO A 152 4.67 10.54 -11.41
C PRO A 152 3.22 10.89 -11.74
N SER A 153 2.86 11.07 -13.02
CA SER A 153 1.48 11.32 -13.46
C SER A 153 0.52 10.22 -13.03
N SER A 154 0.99 8.96 -12.97
CA SER A 154 0.18 7.84 -12.44
C SER A 154 -0.14 7.99 -10.95
N THR A 155 0.62 8.81 -10.22
CA THR A 155 0.38 9.13 -8.81
C THR A 155 -0.41 10.43 -8.66
N ALA A 156 -0.21 11.38 -9.58
CA ALA A 156 -0.90 12.67 -9.58
C ALA A 156 -2.44 12.53 -9.67
N VAL A 157 -2.92 11.47 -10.32
CA VAL A 157 -4.35 11.12 -10.37
C VAL A 157 -4.97 11.06 -8.97
N TYR A 158 -4.24 10.63 -7.95
CA TYR A 158 -4.76 10.57 -6.58
C TYR A 158 -5.00 11.95 -5.94
N LEU A 159 -4.38 13.02 -6.45
CA LEU A 159 -4.62 14.36 -5.95
C LEU A 159 -6.00 14.90 -6.32
N THR A 160 -6.65 14.34 -7.34
CA THR A 160 -7.93 14.82 -7.88
C THR A 160 -9.12 13.91 -7.54
N ILE A 161 -8.90 12.74 -6.93
CA ILE A 161 -9.89 11.66 -6.89
C ILE A 161 -10.83 11.72 -5.68
N THR A 162 -10.50 12.42 -4.58
CA THR A 162 -11.34 12.34 -3.38
C THR A 162 -11.84 13.69 -2.93
N THR A 163 -13.15 13.76 -2.65
CA THR A 163 -13.81 14.92 -2.00
C THR A 163 -13.08 15.30 -0.71
N GLU A 164 -12.65 14.30 0.07
CA GLU A 164 -11.92 14.50 1.33
C GLU A 164 -10.55 15.18 1.14
N LEU A 165 -9.82 14.84 0.06
CA LEU A 165 -8.59 15.56 -0.32
C LEU A 165 -8.88 16.99 -0.74
N PHE A 166 -9.98 17.20 -1.47
CA PHE A 166 -10.41 18.52 -1.90
C PHE A 166 -10.81 19.39 -0.72
N GLU A 167 -11.55 18.84 0.24
CA GLU A 167 -11.94 19.54 1.49
C GLU A 167 -10.70 19.92 2.33
N CYS A 168 -9.75 19.00 2.52
CA CYS A 168 -8.49 19.30 3.21
C CYS A 168 -7.68 20.39 2.50
N ALA A 169 -7.61 20.37 1.17
CA ALA A 169 -6.94 21.42 0.39
C ALA A 169 -7.64 22.77 0.51
N SER A 170 -8.97 22.78 0.45
CA SER A 170 -9.80 23.99 0.58
C SER A 170 -9.66 24.64 1.96
N GLN A 171 -9.67 23.84 3.04
CA GLN A 171 -9.46 24.32 4.40
C GLN A 171 -8.07 24.99 4.58
N ARG A 172 -7.02 24.37 4.00
CA ARG A 172 -5.67 24.98 4.03
C ARG A 172 -5.61 26.29 3.26
N PHE A 173 -6.23 26.34 2.08
CA PHE A 173 -6.30 27.57 1.30
C PHE A 173 -7.01 28.69 2.07
N ALA A 174 -8.14 28.37 2.71
CA ALA A 174 -8.87 29.32 3.54
C ALA A 174 -8.03 29.84 4.73
N GLN A 175 -7.28 28.97 5.40
CA GLN A 175 -6.35 29.35 6.48
C GLN A 175 -5.21 30.24 5.99
N PHE A 176 -4.61 29.89 4.84
CA PHE A 176 -3.56 30.70 4.22
C PHE A 176 -4.09 32.09 3.81
N ALA A 177 -5.23 32.15 3.15
CA ALA A 177 -5.85 33.40 2.75
C ALA A 177 -6.19 34.30 3.96
N ALA A 178 -6.72 33.71 5.04
CA ALA A 178 -7.01 34.44 6.27
C ALA A 178 -5.75 34.97 6.97
N ALA A 179 -4.63 34.26 6.92
CA ALA A 179 -3.36 34.71 7.46
C ALA A 179 -2.78 35.89 6.65
N THR A 180 -2.77 35.76 5.31
CA THR A 180 -2.26 36.78 4.39
C THR A 180 -3.08 38.08 4.46
N LEU A 181 -4.42 37.99 4.57
CA LEU A 181 -5.26 39.15 4.70
C LEU A 181 -5.05 39.91 6.04
N LYS A 182 -4.70 39.23 7.13
CA LYS A 182 -4.33 39.86 8.39
C LYS A 182 -2.99 40.62 8.34
N GLU A 183 -2.05 40.19 7.49
CA GLU A 183 -0.77 40.88 7.30
C GLU A 183 -0.90 42.13 6.41
N VAL A 184 -1.82 42.12 5.44
CA VAL A 184 -2.06 43.26 4.52
C VAL A 184 -2.86 44.39 5.18
N VAL A 185 -3.63 44.14 6.22
CA VAL A 185 -4.47 45.12 6.95
C VAL A 185 -3.75 45.75 8.15
N ARG A 186 -2.49 45.37 8.39
CA ARG A 186 -1.58 46.02 9.34
C ARG A 186 -0.63 46.96 8.64
#